data_3c742832617d7c6e935f88027e4bde5f
#
_entry.id   3c742832617d7c6e935f88027e4bde5f
#
_cell.length_a   1.000
_cell.length_b   1.000
_cell.length_c   1.000
_cell.angle_alpha   90.00
_cell.angle_beta   90.00
_cell.angle_gamma   90.00
#
_symmetry.space_group_name_H-M   'P 1'
#
loop_
_entity.id
_entity.type
_entity.pdbx_description
1 polymer ?
#
loop_
_entity_poly.entity_id
_entity_poly.type
_entity_poly.pdbx_seq_one_letter_code
_entity_poly.pdbx_strand_id
1 'polypeptide(L)'
;YIPGKCLAKLRSKPPSLIKEIGEVLGATTKALSNYKNKKLDRDFKWNLLQSGWIDDHLTCIKNKNRYELIKNISVNFNRRLPELKSLNRQVIQNDPNDYNIIIAGDYDEQKSVSGIIDFGDMCVAPRVCEVAIAGAYIVLDAPSPEKSLVALVSGFNQTCPLTKLEIDMIWDLLLMRLAVSVVNST
;
A
#
# COMPACT_ATOMS: atom_id res chain seq x y z
N TYR A 1 -10.16 16.56 14.67
CA TYR A 1 -9.70 17.29 13.47
C TYR A 1 -8.20 17.14 13.31
N ILE A 2 -7.74 16.69 12.12
CA ILE A 2 -6.33 16.61 11.75
C ILE A 2 -6.10 17.74 10.74
N PRO A 3 -5.23 18.72 11.03
CA PRO A 3 -4.99 19.85 10.14
C PRO A 3 -4.17 19.41 8.92
N GLY A 4 -4.46 19.95 7.74
CA GLY A 4 -3.70 19.70 6.52
C GLY A 4 -4.56 19.38 5.31
N LYS A 5 -3.90 18.90 4.26
CA LYS A 5 -4.49 18.47 2.98
C LYS A 5 -4.08 17.03 2.70
N CYS A 6 -4.93 16.26 2.02
CA CYS A 6 -4.53 14.92 1.61
C CYS A 6 -3.35 14.97 0.61
N LEU A 7 -2.50 13.95 0.66
CA LEU A 7 -1.30 13.84 -0.18
C LEU A 7 -1.62 13.94 -1.69
N ALA A 8 -2.79 13.45 -2.12
CA ALA A 8 -3.26 13.56 -3.50
C ALA A 8 -3.35 15.00 -4.02
N LYS A 9 -3.55 16.00 -3.13
CA LYS A 9 -3.65 17.41 -3.49
C LYS A 9 -2.30 18.11 -3.60
N LEU A 10 -1.21 17.44 -3.28
CA LEU A 10 0.13 18.03 -3.37
C LEU A 10 0.67 17.96 -4.79
N ARG A 11 1.16 19.09 -5.31
CA ARG A 11 1.84 19.14 -6.62
C ARG A 11 3.22 18.49 -6.63
N SER A 12 3.89 18.50 -5.49
CA SER A 12 5.23 17.94 -5.32
C SER A 12 5.32 17.12 -4.05
N LYS A 13 5.89 15.93 -4.19
CA LYS A 13 6.12 14.95 -3.11
C LYS A 13 7.64 14.72 -3.01
N PRO A 14 8.39 15.57 -2.27
CA PRO A 14 9.85 15.43 -2.18
C PRO A 14 10.23 14.12 -1.48
N PRO A 15 11.43 13.55 -1.75
CA PRO A 15 11.86 12.29 -1.16
C PRO A 15 11.87 12.28 0.37
N SER A 16 12.16 13.42 1.00
CA SER A 16 12.10 13.58 2.47
C SER A 16 10.70 13.36 3.01
N LEU A 17 9.68 13.95 2.37
CA LEU A 17 8.28 13.75 2.75
C LEU A 17 7.84 12.29 2.54
N ILE A 18 8.24 11.69 1.40
CA ILE A 18 7.91 10.29 1.12
C ILE A 18 8.54 9.35 2.17
N LYS A 19 9.78 9.65 2.59
CA LYS A 19 10.44 8.91 3.66
C LYS A 19 9.69 9.06 4.99
N GLU A 20 9.29 10.28 5.36
CA GLU A 20 8.50 10.54 6.57
C GLU A 20 7.15 9.80 6.54
N ILE A 21 6.47 9.75 5.37
CA ILE A 21 5.27 8.92 5.19
C ILE A 21 5.57 7.46 5.55
N GLY A 22 6.69 6.92 5.07
CA GLY A 22 7.13 5.58 5.43
C GLY A 22 7.32 5.40 6.93
N GLU A 23 7.97 6.35 7.60
CA GLU A 23 8.21 6.34 9.05
C GLU A 23 6.88 6.31 9.84
N VAL A 24 5.92 7.16 9.47
CA VAL A 24 4.60 7.23 10.11
C VAL A 24 3.79 5.95 9.86
N LEU A 25 3.80 5.42 8.64
CA LEU A 25 3.15 4.16 8.32
C LEU A 25 3.74 2.99 9.11
N GLY A 26 5.07 2.90 9.18
CA GLY A 26 5.74 1.87 9.96
C GLY A 26 5.43 1.98 11.46
N ALA A 27 5.38 3.21 12.01
CA ALA A 27 5.00 3.45 13.40
C ALA A 27 3.55 3.02 13.66
N THR A 28 2.62 3.36 12.76
CA THR A 28 1.21 2.95 12.82
C THR A 28 1.08 1.42 12.77
N THR A 29 1.76 0.78 11.82
CA THR A 29 1.78 -0.68 11.65
C THR A 29 2.30 -1.38 12.91
N LYS A 30 3.37 -0.84 13.50
CA LYS A 30 3.94 -1.35 14.77
C LYS A 30 2.96 -1.17 15.94
N ALA A 31 2.28 -0.02 16.02
CA ALA A 31 1.28 0.23 17.06
C ALA A 31 0.10 -0.77 16.98
N LEU A 32 -0.33 -1.12 15.76
CA LEU A 32 -1.40 -2.09 15.52
C LEU A 32 -1.00 -3.55 15.76
N SER A 33 0.29 -3.86 15.91
CA SER A 33 0.80 -5.25 15.99
C SER A 33 0.18 -6.09 17.12
N ASN A 34 -0.14 -5.45 18.25
CA ASN A 34 -0.76 -6.11 19.40
C ASN A 34 -2.28 -5.97 19.44
N TYR A 35 -2.87 -5.22 18.51
CA TYR A 35 -4.32 -5.08 18.45
C TYR A 35 -4.96 -6.36 17.94
N LYS A 36 -5.94 -6.90 18.69
CA LYS A 36 -6.63 -8.15 18.36
C LYS A 36 -8.13 -7.92 18.25
N ASN A 37 -8.68 -8.15 17.07
CA ASN A 37 -10.11 -8.14 16.85
C ASN A 37 -10.48 -9.19 15.81
N LYS A 38 -11.19 -10.24 16.21
CA LYS A 38 -11.58 -11.37 15.34
C LYS A 38 -12.41 -10.93 14.12
N LYS A 39 -13.14 -9.81 14.22
CA LYS A 39 -13.95 -9.28 13.11
C LYS A 39 -13.10 -8.73 11.94
N LEU A 40 -11.80 -8.50 12.16
CA LEU A 40 -10.87 -8.02 11.13
C LEU A 40 -10.22 -9.15 10.33
N ASP A 41 -10.30 -10.40 10.81
CA ASP A 41 -9.94 -11.59 10.02
C ASP A 41 -11.19 -12.03 9.22
N ARG A 42 -11.52 -11.26 8.21
CA ARG A 42 -12.74 -11.36 7.41
C ARG A 42 -12.43 -11.58 5.94
N ASP A 43 -13.38 -12.09 5.21
CA ASP A 43 -13.34 -12.05 3.74
C ASP A 43 -13.49 -10.61 3.26
N PHE A 44 -12.47 -10.11 2.55
CA PHE A 44 -12.40 -8.72 2.19
C PHE A 44 -11.62 -8.52 0.88
N LYS A 45 -12.30 -8.06 -0.15
CA LYS A 45 -11.76 -7.96 -1.53
C LYS A 45 -10.49 -7.11 -1.65
N TRP A 46 -10.25 -6.17 -0.72
CA TRP A 46 -9.05 -5.34 -0.71
C TRP A 46 -7.88 -5.95 0.06
N ASN A 47 -8.10 -7.09 0.75
CA ASN A 47 -7.02 -7.85 1.34
C ASN A 47 -6.22 -8.57 0.25
N LEU A 48 -4.95 -8.22 0.06
CA LEU A 48 -4.11 -8.80 -0.99
C LEU A 48 -3.94 -10.33 -0.88
N LEU A 49 -4.10 -10.91 0.33
CA LEU A 49 -4.15 -12.36 0.50
C LEU A 49 -5.35 -13.01 -0.21
N GLN A 50 -6.37 -12.25 -0.52
CA GLN A 50 -7.66 -12.70 -1.09
C GLN A 50 -7.92 -12.10 -2.48
N SER A 51 -6.90 -11.55 -3.12
CA SER A 51 -7.02 -10.83 -4.40
C SER A 51 -7.33 -11.70 -5.62
N GLY A 52 -7.42 -13.04 -5.45
CA GLY A 52 -7.73 -13.98 -6.55
C GLY A 52 -9.05 -13.72 -7.28
N TRP A 53 -10.00 -12.99 -6.66
CA TRP A 53 -11.27 -12.62 -7.29
C TRP A 53 -11.11 -11.84 -8.60
N ILE A 54 -9.97 -11.16 -8.81
CA ILE A 54 -9.75 -10.39 -10.05
C ILE A 54 -9.69 -11.30 -11.28
N ASP A 55 -9.27 -12.57 -11.13
CA ASP A 55 -9.16 -13.50 -12.25
C ASP A 55 -10.52 -13.79 -12.89
N ASP A 56 -11.60 -13.82 -12.09
CA ASP A 56 -12.98 -13.99 -12.57
C ASP A 56 -13.52 -12.76 -13.29
N HIS A 57 -12.88 -11.58 -13.11
CA HIS A 57 -13.31 -10.30 -13.66
C HIS A 57 -12.41 -9.76 -14.78
N LEU A 58 -11.34 -10.48 -15.14
CA LEU A 58 -10.41 -10.05 -16.19
C LEU A 58 -11.10 -9.78 -17.53
N THR A 59 -12.16 -10.53 -17.85
CA THR A 59 -12.92 -10.38 -19.10
C THR A 59 -13.63 -9.03 -19.23
N CYS A 60 -13.80 -8.28 -18.13
CA CYS A 60 -14.35 -6.92 -18.14
C CYS A 60 -13.37 -5.92 -18.77
N ILE A 61 -12.06 -6.26 -18.85
CA ILE A 61 -11.02 -5.40 -19.41
C ILE A 61 -11.01 -5.53 -20.94
N LYS A 62 -11.61 -4.55 -21.64
CA LYS A 62 -11.74 -4.55 -23.09
C LYS A 62 -10.42 -4.35 -23.84
N ASN A 63 -9.46 -3.61 -23.27
CA ASN A 63 -8.16 -3.37 -23.89
C ASN A 63 -7.27 -4.59 -23.76
N LYS A 64 -6.90 -5.22 -24.87
CA LYS A 64 -6.11 -6.45 -24.89
C LYS A 64 -4.74 -6.33 -24.19
N ASN A 65 -4.01 -5.23 -24.40
CA ASN A 65 -2.70 -5.05 -23.77
C ASN A 65 -2.83 -4.91 -22.25
N ARG A 66 -3.86 -4.19 -21.78
CA ARG A 66 -4.16 -4.03 -20.36
C ARG A 66 -4.61 -5.35 -19.74
N TYR A 67 -5.42 -6.11 -20.44
CA TYR A 67 -5.83 -7.47 -20.03
C TYR A 67 -4.62 -8.37 -19.82
N GLU A 68 -3.73 -8.48 -20.83
CA GLU A 68 -2.54 -9.34 -20.75
C GLU A 68 -1.59 -8.88 -19.62
N LEU A 69 -1.42 -7.58 -19.44
CA LEU A 69 -0.61 -7.03 -18.35
C LEU A 69 -1.15 -7.47 -16.98
N ILE A 70 -2.44 -7.25 -16.72
CA ILE A 70 -3.04 -7.57 -15.42
C ILE A 70 -3.08 -9.08 -15.19
N LYS A 71 -3.37 -9.87 -16.21
CA LYS A 71 -3.29 -11.33 -16.15
C LYS A 71 -1.89 -11.81 -15.76
N ASN A 72 -0.84 -11.25 -16.38
CA ASN A 72 0.53 -11.60 -16.04
C ASN A 72 0.90 -11.22 -14.60
N ILE A 73 0.44 -10.06 -14.13
CA ILE A 73 0.62 -9.64 -12.72
C ILE A 73 -0.05 -10.67 -11.79
N SER A 74 -1.31 -11.03 -12.05
CA SER A 74 -2.03 -12.02 -11.25
C SER A 74 -1.34 -13.39 -11.23
N VAL A 75 -0.92 -13.90 -12.39
CA VAL A 75 -0.19 -15.18 -12.49
C VAL A 75 1.11 -15.15 -11.68
N ASN A 76 1.90 -14.09 -11.79
CA ASN A 76 3.16 -13.96 -11.05
C ASN A 76 2.91 -13.84 -9.54
N PHE A 77 1.93 -13.04 -9.14
CA PHE A 77 1.53 -12.91 -7.74
C PHE A 77 1.08 -14.24 -7.14
N ASN A 78 0.23 -14.98 -7.85
CA ASN A 78 -0.29 -16.28 -7.39
C ASN A 78 0.82 -17.31 -7.15
N ARG A 79 1.94 -17.25 -7.90
CA ARG A 79 3.13 -18.08 -7.64
C ARG A 79 3.80 -17.74 -6.31
N ARG A 80 3.75 -16.47 -5.89
CA ARG A 80 4.34 -15.98 -4.64
C ARG A 80 3.37 -16.03 -3.44
N LEU A 81 2.08 -16.27 -3.70
CA LEU A 81 1.05 -16.27 -2.66
C LEU A 81 1.33 -17.26 -1.50
N PRO A 82 1.90 -18.47 -1.70
CA PRO A 82 2.29 -19.35 -0.59
C PRO A 82 3.33 -18.72 0.34
N GLU A 83 4.32 -17.99 -0.20
CA GLU A 83 5.34 -17.27 0.58
C GLU A 83 4.68 -16.15 1.39
N LEU A 84 3.78 -15.36 0.76
CA LEU A 84 3.02 -14.32 1.45
C LEU A 84 2.17 -14.89 2.60
N LYS A 85 1.51 -16.02 2.38
CA LYS A 85 0.69 -16.69 3.40
C LYS A 85 1.51 -17.26 4.56
N SER A 86 2.81 -17.52 4.37
CA SER A 86 3.71 -17.99 5.42
C SER A 86 4.19 -16.86 6.36
N LEU A 87 4.04 -15.61 5.97
CA LEU A 87 4.43 -14.47 6.80
C LEU A 87 3.51 -14.28 7.99
N ASN A 88 4.07 -13.75 9.08
CA ASN A 88 3.28 -13.38 10.25
C ASN A 88 2.23 -12.32 9.90
N ARG A 89 0.99 -12.57 10.30
CA ARG A 89 -0.14 -11.68 10.08
C ARG A 89 -0.46 -10.88 11.33
N GLN A 90 -0.84 -9.64 11.14
CA GLN A 90 -1.31 -8.72 12.18
C GLN A 90 -2.40 -7.82 11.61
N VAL A 91 -3.02 -7.02 12.45
CA VAL A 91 -3.91 -5.96 11.97
C VAL A 91 -3.08 -4.88 11.29
N ILE A 92 -3.51 -4.46 10.11
CA ILE A 92 -2.97 -3.35 9.33
C ILE A 92 -4.12 -2.39 8.95
N GLN A 93 -3.79 -1.13 8.61
CA GLN A 93 -4.78 -0.13 8.16
C GLN A 93 -5.33 -0.51 6.77
N ASN A 94 -4.47 -1.08 5.90
CA ASN A 94 -4.79 -1.70 4.61
C ASN A 94 -5.27 -0.76 3.49
N ASP A 95 -5.39 0.53 3.73
CA ASP A 95 -5.72 1.52 2.70
C ASP A 95 -4.96 2.85 2.84
N PRO A 96 -3.62 2.85 2.98
CA PRO A 96 -2.83 4.07 3.04
C PRO A 96 -2.66 4.68 1.63
N ASN A 97 -3.78 4.98 0.98
CA ASN A 97 -3.79 5.68 -0.29
C ASN A 97 -3.49 7.18 -0.08
N ASP A 98 -3.29 7.91 -1.16
CA ASP A 98 -2.90 9.32 -1.13
C ASP A 98 -4.02 10.28 -0.68
N TYR A 99 -5.27 9.84 -0.57
CA TYR A 99 -6.36 10.57 0.06
C TYR A 99 -6.41 10.37 1.57
N ASN A 100 -5.88 9.27 2.09
CA ASN A 100 -5.91 8.90 3.50
C ASN A 100 -4.66 9.35 4.28
N ILE A 101 -3.67 9.93 3.61
CA ILE A 101 -2.47 10.51 4.22
C ILE A 101 -2.62 12.03 4.23
N ILE A 102 -2.61 12.64 5.43
CA ILE A 102 -2.81 14.07 5.63
C ILE A 102 -1.46 14.74 5.87
N ILE A 103 -1.21 15.80 5.11
CA ILE A 103 0.04 16.57 5.13
C ILE A 103 -0.25 17.99 5.64
N ALA A 104 0.46 18.41 6.68
CA ALA A 104 0.51 19.81 7.15
C ALA A 104 1.60 20.59 6.43
N GLY A 105 1.54 21.92 6.55
CA GLY A 105 2.45 22.88 5.93
C GLY A 105 1.88 23.48 4.63
N ASP A 106 2.13 24.76 4.45
CA ASP A 106 1.77 25.52 3.24
C ASP A 106 2.93 25.53 2.22
N TYR A 107 2.78 26.28 1.12
CA TYR A 107 3.69 26.29 -0.02
C TYR A 107 5.14 26.64 0.35
N ASP A 108 5.35 27.48 1.38
CA ASP A 108 6.65 27.99 1.83
C ASP A 108 7.14 27.32 3.13
N GLU A 109 6.34 26.43 3.73
CA GLU A 109 6.68 25.73 4.96
C GLU A 109 7.17 24.30 4.68
N GLN A 110 7.96 23.77 5.61
CA GLN A 110 8.37 22.35 5.58
C GLN A 110 7.13 21.46 5.72
N LYS A 111 6.80 20.73 4.67
CA LYS A 111 5.68 19.79 4.67
C LYS A 111 6.00 18.60 5.57
N SER A 112 5.05 18.20 6.39
CA SER A 112 5.16 17.04 7.27
C SER A 112 3.86 16.25 7.33
N VAL A 113 3.94 14.97 7.71
CA VAL A 113 2.76 14.11 7.87
C VAL A 113 2.04 14.48 9.15
N SER A 114 0.78 14.99 9.04
CA SER A 114 -0.06 15.27 10.20
C SER A 114 -0.82 14.05 10.69
N GLY A 115 -1.07 13.06 9.84
CA GLY A 115 -1.78 11.86 10.25
C GLY A 115 -2.24 10.98 9.10
N ILE A 116 -2.75 9.81 9.50
CA ILE A 116 -3.42 8.84 8.63
C ILE A 116 -4.87 8.76 9.07
N ILE A 117 -5.79 8.70 8.13
CA ILE A 117 -7.23 8.60 8.38
C ILE A 117 -7.80 7.34 7.72
N ASP A 118 -9.08 7.12 7.94
CA ASP A 118 -9.86 6.02 7.37
C ASP A 118 -9.32 4.62 7.69
N PHE A 119 -9.67 4.15 8.86
CA PHE A 119 -9.36 2.80 9.35
C PHE A 119 -10.49 1.80 9.07
N GLY A 120 -11.42 2.12 8.14
CA GLY A 120 -12.55 1.25 7.80
C GLY A 120 -12.15 -0.05 7.12
N ASP A 121 -11.04 -0.03 6.39
CA ASP A 121 -10.52 -1.15 5.63
C ASP A 121 -9.50 -2.01 6.39
N MET A 122 -9.34 -1.80 7.70
CA MET A 122 -8.48 -2.64 8.52
C MET A 122 -8.78 -4.13 8.32
N CYS A 123 -7.74 -4.92 8.21
CA CYS A 123 -7.84 -6.37 8.11
C CYS A 123 -6.60 -7.05 8.71
N VAL A 124 -6.64 -8.39 8.82
CA VAL A 124 -5.52 -9.20 9.26
C VAL A 124 -4.71 -9.64 8.03
N ALA A 125 -3.52 -9.09 7.87
CA ALA A 125 -2.61 -9.38 6.76
C ALA A 125 -1.13 -9.28 7.18
N PRO A 126 -0.18 -9.73 6.34
CA PRO A 126 1.24 -9.44 6.55
C PRO A 126 1.51 -7.93 6.52
N ARG A 127 2.32 -7.44 7.46
CA ARG A 127 2.62 -6.00 7.60
C ARG A 127 3.25 -5.36 6.35
N VAL A 128 3.93 -6.15 5.52
CA VAL A 128 4.50 -5.69 4.25
C VAL A 128 3.43 -5.21 3.26
N CYS A 129 2.20 -5.71 3.37
CA CYS A 129 1.09 -5.23 2.54
C CYS A 129 0.83 -3.74 2.75
N GLU A 130 1.02 -3.22 3.98
CA GLU A 130 0.83 -1.81 4.30
C GLU A 130 1.73 -0.90 3.45
N VAL A 131 3.04 -1.14 3.48
CA VAL A 131 3.99 -0.32 2.72
C VAL A 131 3.86 -0.53 1.21
N ALA A 132 3.50 -1.73 0.76
CA ALA A 132 3.29 -2.02 -0.65
C ALA A 132 2.04 -1.30 -1.20
N ILE A 133 0.95 -1.25 -0.42
CA ILE A 133 -0.27 -0.51 -0.77
C ILE A 133 0.03 0.98 -0.87
N ALA A 134 0.71 1.59 0.13
CA ALA A 134 1.13 2.99 0.04
C ALA A 134 2.02 3.25 -1.17
N GLY A 135 2.96 2.33 -1.43
CA GLY A 135 3.86 2.38 -2.58
C GLY A 135 3.11 2.46 -3.90
N ALA A 136 2.01 1.70 -4.05
CA ALA A 136 1.20 1.70 -5.27
C ALA A 136 0.67 3.10 -5.63
N TYR A 137 0.28 3.90 -4.64
CA TYR A 137 -0.20 5.28 -4.87
C TYR A 137 0.92 6.31 -4.95
N ILE A 138 2.04 6.08 -4.25
CA ILE A 138 3.19 7.00 -4.27
C ILE A 138 3.94 6.96 -5.59
N VAL A 139 4.00 5.80 -6.26
CA VAL A 139 4.70 5.68 -7.56
C VAL A 139 3.88 6.23 -8.72
N LEU A 140 2.55 6.39 -8.58
CA LEU A 140 1.71 6.99 -9.59
C LEU A 140 2.12 8.46 -9.77
N ASP A 141 2.34 8.86 -11.02
CA ASP A 141 2.75 10.22 -11.42
C ASP A 141 4.08 10.70 -10.78
N ALA A 142 4.86 9.81 -10.16
CA ALA A 142 6.15 10.17 -9.62
C ALA A 142 7.20 10.35 -10.75
N PRO A 143 8.00 11.42 -10.73
CA PRO A 143 9.08 11.61 -11.73
C PRO A 143 10.14 10.51 -11.71
N SER A 144 10.32 9.85 -10.58
CA SER A 144 11.23 8.73 -10.36
C SER A 144 10.55 7.70 -9.45
N PRO A 145 9.71 6.79 -9.99
CA PRO A 145 8.95 5.82 -9.21
C PRO A 145 9.82 4.97 -8.27
N GLU A 146 10.97 4.48 -8.77
CA GLU A 146 11.89 3.65 -7.99
C GLU A 146 12.47 4.41 -6.80
N LYS A 147 12.92 5.67 -7.00
CA LYS A 147 13.46 6.49 -5.91
C LYS A 147 12.39 6.80 -4.87
N SER A 148 11.17 7.04 -5.31
CA SER A 148 10.02 7.28 -4.42
C SER A 148 9.71 6.03 -3.59
N LEU A 149 9.68 4.85 -4.21
CA LEU A 149 9.46 3.60 -3.51
C LEU A 149 10.60 3.31 -2.50
N VAL A 150 11.86 3.51 -2.89
CA VAL A 150 13.02 3.34 -2.00
C VAL A 150 12.92 4.28 -0.79
N ALA A 151 12.55 5.55 -0.99
CA ALA A 151 12.37 6.50 0.11
C ALA A 151 11.28 6.05 1.09
N LEU A 152 10.11 5.62 0.57
CA LEU A 152 9.01 5.11 1.37
C LEU A 152 9.42 3.88 2.19
N VAL A 153 9.99 2.87 1.53
CA VAL A 153 10.41 1.62 2.17
C VAL A 153 11.51 1.87 3.20
N SER A 154 12.45 2.77 2.90
CA SER A 154 13.51 3.17 3.85
C SER A 154 12.92 3.76 5.13
N GLY A 155 11.95 4.68 5.00
CA GLY A 155 11.26 5.26 6.16
C GLY A 155 10.49 4.21 6.96
N PHE A 156 9.71 3.37 6.29
CA PHE A 156 8.95 2.30 6.94
C PHE A 156 9.88 1.34 7.71
N ASN A 157 10.98 0.94 7.08
CA ASN A 157 11.94 0.00 7.66
C ASN A 157 12.66 0.56 8.91
N GLN A 158 12.76 1.88 9.08
CA GLN A 158 13.32 2.51 10.27
C GLN A 158 12.46 2.30 11.53
N THR A 159 11.14 2.31 11.35
CA THR A 159 10.19 2.23 12.47
C THR A 159 9.59 0.83 12.64
N CYS A 160 9.43 0.09 11.55
CA CYS A 160 8.93 -1.28 11.49
C CYS A 160 9.83 -2.15 10.57
N PRO A 161 10.97 -2.65 11.08
CA PRO A 161 11.95 -3.38 10.27
C PRO A 161 11.35 -4.59 9.55
N LEU A 162 11.54 -4.64 8.24
CA LEU A 162 11.10 -5.73 7.38
C LEU A 162 12.19 -6.79 7.24
N THR A 163 11.77 -8.04 7.12
CA THR A 163 12.68 -9.15 6.76
C THR A 163 13.06 -9.07 5.27
N LYS A 164 14.11 -9.78 4.88
CA LYS A 164 14.52 -9.87 3.47
C LYS A 164 13.36 -10.37 2.58
N LEU A 165 12.66 -11.42 3.02
CA LEU A 165 11.52 -11.97 2.28
C LEU A 165 10.40 -10.92 2.09
N GLU A 166 10.08 -10.16 3.13
CA GLU A 166 9.09 -9.07 3.05
C GLU A 166 9.52 -8.01 2.03
N ILE A 167 10.79 -7.60 2.05
CA ILE A 167 11.32 -6.61 1.09
C ILE A 167 11.25 -7.14 -0.34
N ASP A 168 11.63 -8.40 -0.57
CA ASP A 168 11.60 -9.04 -1.89
C ASP A 168 10.18 -9.18 -2.46
N MET A 169 9.14 -9.07 -1.62
CA MET A 169 7.74 -9.16 -2.04
C MET A 169 7.08 -7.80 -2.34
N ILE A 170 7.71 -6.68 -1.97
CA ILE A 170 7.08 -5.35 -2.06
C ILE A 170 6.61 -5.05 -3.49
N TRP A 171 7.44 -5.37 -4.49
CA TRP A 171 7.11 -5.08 -5.88
C TRP A 171 5.90 -5.87 -6.38
N ASP A 172 5.85 -7.17 -6.09
CA ASP A 172 4.72 -8.03 -6.49
C ASP A 172 3.42 -7.58 -5.83
N LEU A 173 3.47 -7.23 -4.54
CA LEU A 173 2.34 -6.71 -3.78
C LEU A 173 1.84 -5.36 -4.32
N LEU A 174 2.77 -4.45 -4.65
CA LEU A 174 2.47 -3.14 -5.24
C LEU A 174 1.75 -3.31 -6.57
N LEU A 175 2.30 -4.14 -7.47
CA LEU A 175 1.68 -4.42 -8.76
C LEU A 175 0.30 -5.06 -8.60
N MET A 176 0.15 -5.98 -7.64
CA MET A 176 -1.13 -6.61 -7.37
C MET A 176 -2.17 -5.61 -6.84
N ARG A 177 -1.78 -4.66 -5.97
CA ARG A 177 -2.68 -3.57 -5.53
C ARG A 177 -3.16 -2.72 -6.69
N LEU A 178 -2.27 -2.36 -7.63
CA LEU A 178 -2.65 -1.63 -8.84
C LEU A 178 -3.60 -2.45 -9.73
N ALA A 179 -3.32 -3.74 -9.90
CA ALA A 179 -4.18 -4.65 -10.67
C ALA A 179 -5.60 -4.74 -10.07
N VAL A 180 -5.69 -4.93 -8.73
CA VAL A 180 -6.96 -4.92 -8.00
C VAL A 180 -7.72 -3.60 -8.21
N SER A 181 -7.03 -2.46 -8.14
CA SER A 181 -7.65 -1.14 -8.35
C SER A 181 -8.19 -0.98 -9.77
N VAL A 182 -7.44 -1.41 -10.78
CA VAL A 182 -7.88 -1.36 -12.19
C VAL A 182 -9.10 -2.26 -12.42
N VAL A 183 -9.06 -3.51 -11.97
CA VAL A 183 -10.18 -4.45 -12.16
C VAL A 183 -11.43 -3.99 -11.41
N ASN A 184 -11.27 -3.41 -10.22
CA ASN A 184 -12.41 -2.89 -9.45
C ASN A 184 -13.07 -1.65 -10.10
N SER A 185 -12.38 -0.98 -11.02
CA SER A 185 -12.87 0.24 -11.70
C SER A 185 -13.49 -0.05 -13.08
N THR A 186 -13.50 -1.31 -13.53
CA THR A 186 -14.07 -1.73 -14.83
C THR A 186 -15.47 -2.26 -14.69
#